data_3fac09168c9c2e620946fa63c20b2a47
#
_entry.id   3fac09168c9c2e620946fa63c20b2a47
#
_cell.length_a   1.000
_cell.length_b   1.000
_cell.length_c   1.000
_cell.angle_alpha   90.00
_cell.angle_beta   90.00
_cell.angle_gamma   90.00
#
_symmetry.space_group_name_H-M   'P 1'
#
loop_
_entity.id
_entity.type
_entity.pdbx_description
1 polymer ?
#
loop_
_entity_poly.entity_id
_entity_poly.type
_entity_poly.pdbx_seq_one_letter_code
_entity_poly.pdbx_strand_id
1 'polypeptide(L)'
;ERASDIFRKIMLGILLLIMSAALLLTAVNGITQHSYLIALLAGAVWAFILYCLCSRGKLRALASANAKRTALLLTLLCAAVNLAWVLAVRIEPFSDYETYWQTACALAFGGEIDAPWYIAMYPHILGCSTFLSVFLKIFGEHVMVAAVINVILTCLSGLLIYGICLRLASPLTAALAYLLWIVCPSKLMLDPLVFSEPLYTCLILLFFYLIVLIEGQRGSLPRRLGICLLWGLALGVLLRAVNIVRPISAILIIALVLWLLFLRGHDIKDGAQWKMWLVILVALLGIYKATGELWDRHVENVLGMEPASFPVYNIYVGFNEETQGQWSAEDMDLLFSYLSRPGATTSEAQEEMLPHLKERLSSGIDFGRLFASKLIAFMGNDELGGYTYRFTRTELFVKLCMVICNVFYYGCMLLAIRGIFVLRRSSRLSACLLPPLYMLGLTLAHMLVEVSSRYHYSIIPVIIILAAFALGGSEKSRRSA
;
A
#
# COMPACT_ATOMS: atom_id res chain seq x y z
N GLU A 1 -23.94 2.15 -19.63
CA GLU A 1 -24.35 2.90 -18.40
C GLU A 1 -24.72 1.94 -17.28
N ARG A 2 -25.69 1.05 -17.48
CA ARG A 2 -26.11 0.08 -16.46
C ARG A 2 -24.98 -0.82 -15.95
N ALA A 3 -24.15 -1.39 -16.82
CA ALA A 3 -23.07 -2.31 -16.41
C ALA A 3 -22.00 -1.62 -15.54
N SER A 4 -21.57 -0.42 -15.91
CA SER A 4 -20.59 0.38 -15.14
C SER A 4 -21.15 0.79 -13.78
N ASP A 5 -22.41 1.21 -13.71
CA ASP A 5 -23.05 1.57 -12.45
C ASP A 5 -23.26 0.35 -11.53
N ILE A 6 -23.60 -0.80 -12.11
CA ILE A 6 -23.72 -2.07 -11.38
C ILE A 6 -22.35 -2.49 -10.83
N PHE A 7 -21.30 -2.50 -11.66
CA PHE A 7 -19.95 -2.87 -11.23
C PHE A 7 -19.45 -1.94 -10.12
N ARG A 8 -19.62 -0.63 -10.28
CA ARG A 8 -19.28 0.37 -9.25
C ARG A 8 -19.99 0.10 -7.92
N LYS A 9 -21.30 -0.15 -7.96
CA LYS A 9 -22.11 -0.43 -6.76
C LYS A 9 -21.70 -1.73 -6.09
N ILE A 10 -21.41 -2.77 -6.86
CA ILE A 10 -20.95 -4.07 -6.35
C ILE A 10 -19.57 -3.91 -5.70
N MET A 11 -18.60 -3.34 -6.42
CA MET A 11 -17.24 -3.13 -5.92
C MET A 11 -17.22 -2.32 -4.61
N LEU A 12 -17.89 -1.16 -4.61
CA LEU A 12 -17.98 -0.33 -3.41
C LEU A 12 -18.82 -0.99 -2.30
N GLY A 13 -19.79 -1.84 -2.65
CA GLY A 13 -20.57 -2.64 -1.70
C GLY A 13 -19.73 -3.71 -1.02
N ILE A 14 -18.91 -4.42 -1.79
CA ILE A 14 -17.97 -5.43 -1.25
C ILE A 14 -16.92 -4.75 -0.35
N LEU A 15 -16.35 -3.63 -0.78
CA LEU A 15 -15.39 -2.88 0.02
C LEU A 15 -16.00 -2.39 1.34
N LEU A 16 -17.23 -1.87 1.29
CA LEU A 16 -17.99 -1.47 2.47
C LEU A 16 -18.20 -2.65 3.42
N LEU A 17 -18.59 -3.82 2.89
CA LEU A 17 -18.79 -5.04 3.66
C LEU A 17 -17.49 -5.47 4.35
N ILE A 18 -16.38 -5.53 3.61
CA ILE A 18 -15.06 -5.92 4.14
C ILE A 18 -14.61 -4.98 5.26
N MET A 19 -14.67 -3.66 5.05
CA MET A 19 -14.28 -2.67 6.06
C MET A 19 -15.16 -2.74 7.31
N SER A 20 -16.48 -2.91 7.12
CA SER A 20 -17.42 -3.05 8.23
C SER A 20 -17.20 -4.36 8.98
N ALA A 21 -16.94 -5.45 8.27
CA ALA A 21 -16.61 -6.74 8.87
C ALA A 21 -15.30 -6.67 9.67
N ALA A 22 -14.26 -6.04 9.16
CA ALA A 22 -13.01 -5.84 9.87
C ALA A 22 -13.23 -5.09 11.20
N LEU A 23 -13.96 -3.98 11.19
CA LEU A 23 -14.28 -3.23 12.41
C LEU A 23 -15.15 -4.03 13.39
N LEU A 24 -16.16 -4.76 12.88
CA LEU A 24 -17.04 -5.58 13.72
C LEU A 24 -16.25 -6.73 14.38
N LEU A 25 -15.45 -7.46 13.61
CA LEU A 25 -14.62 -8.55 14.12
C LEU A 25 -13.63 -8.04 15.17
N THR A 26 -13.03 -6.86 14.93
CA THR A 26 -12.16 -6.20 15.91
C THR A 26 -12.92 -5.79 17.17
N ALA A 27 -14.14 -5.27 17.05
CA ALA A 27 -14.97 -4.94 18.20
C ALA A 27 -15.34 -6.19 19.02
N VAL A 28 -15.64 -7.31 18.36
CA VAL A 28 -15.94 -8.59 19.04
C VAL A 28 -14.68 -9.10 19.76
N ASN A 29 -13.51 -9.07 19.12
CA ASN A 29 -12.25 -9.40 19.79
C ASN A 29 -11.93 -8.43 20.93
N GLY A 30 -12.31 -7.18 20.82
CA GLY A 30 -12.13 -6.15 21.84
C GLY A 30 -12.95 -6.40 23.11
N ILE A 31 -13.97 -7.26 23.07
CA ILE A 31 -14.68 -7.71 24.29
C ILE A 31 -13.72 -8.51 25.18
N THR A 32 -12.81 -9.28 24.59
CA THR A 32 -11.76 -10.04 25.31
C THR A 32 -10.50 -9.21 25.56
N GLN A 33 -10.21 -8.24 24.69
CA GLN A 33 -9.08 -7.33 24.76
C GLN A 33 -9.59 -5.89 24.84
N HIS A 34 -9.89 -5.38 26.01
CA HIS A 34 -10.53 -4.07 26.24
C HIS A 34 -9.86 -2.88 25.56
N SER A 35 -8.56 -2.97 25.24
CA SER A 35 -7.81 -1.92 24.54
C SER A 35 -8.37 -1.59 23.14
N TYR A 36 -8.83 -2.61 22.39
CA TYR A 36 -9.40 -2.39 21.05
C TYR A 36 -10.75 -1.68 21.10
N LEU A 37 -11.62 -2.05 22.04
CA LEU A 37 -12.91 -1.39 22.20
C LEU A 37 -12.76 0.07 22.60
N ILE A 38 -11.85 0.36 23.54
CA ILE A 38 -11.53 1.74 23.96
C ILE A 38 -11.01 2.54 22.78
N ALA A 39 -10.07 1.99 22.00
CA ALA A 39 -9.52 2.66 20.82
C ALA A 39 -10.59 2.91 19.74
N LEU A 40 -11.52 1.97 19.52
CA LEU A 40 -12.61 2.11 18.57
C LEU A 40 -13.58 3.22 19.00
N LEU A 41 -13.98 3.27 20.26
CA LEU A 41 -14.85 4.30 20.81
C LEU A 41 -14.18 5.68 20.74
N ALA A 42 -12.92 5.79 21.15
CA ALA A 42 -12.16 7.04 21.04
C ALA A 42 -11.98 7.47 19.57
N GLY A 43 -11.70 6.52 18.66
CA GLY A 43 -11.65 6.75 17.22
C GLY A 43 -12.96 7.28 16.65
N ALA A 44 -14.11 6.72 17.07
CA ALA A 44 -15.42 7.19 16.67
C ALA A 44 -15.70 8.61 17.15
N VAL A 45 -15.31 8.93 18.40
CA VAL A 45 -15.49 10.27 18.98
C VAL A 45 -14.68 11.32 18.21
N TRP A 46 -13.38 11.09 18.00
CA TRP A 46 -12.58 12.08 17.28
C TRP A 46 -13.00 12.21 15.81
N ALA A 47 -13.38 11.12 15.15
CA ALA A 47 -13.91 11.16 13.79
C ALA A 47 -15.18 11.99 13.70
N PHE A 48 -16.09 11.85 14.67
CA PHE A 48 -17.31 12.66 14.76
C PHE A 48 -16.98 14.13 15.00
N ILE A 49 -16.09 14.45 15.94
CA ILE A 49 -15.65 15.82 16.20
C ILE A 49 -15.05 16.46 14.92
N LEU A 50 -14.14 15.75 14.26
CA LEU A 50 -13.51 16.22 13.04
C LEU A 50 -14.55 16.46 11.92
N TYR A 51 -15.52 15.56 11.79
CA TYR A 51 -16.62 15.71 10.84
C TYR A 51 -17.45 16.96 11.14
N CYS A 52 -17.83 17.20 12.40
CA CYS A 52 -18.57 18.38 12.81
C CYS A 52 -17.79 19.68 12.56
N LEU A 53 -16.50 19.71 12.82
CA LEU A 53 -15.62 20.86 12.56
C LEU A 53 -15.54 21.17 11.05
N CYS A 54 -15.36 20.15 10.22
CA CYS A 54 -15.26 20.31 8.77
C CYS A 54 -16.60 20.72 8.12
N SER A 55 -17.73 20.34 8.73
CA SER A 55 -19.06 20.71 8.21
C SER A 55 -19.38 22.20 8.34
N ARG A 56 -18.73 22.93 9.25
CA ARG A 56 -19.00 24.35 9.59
C ARG A 56 -18.51 25.38 8.56
N GLY A 57 -17.99 25.01 7.42
CA GLY A 57 -17.72 25.91 6.28
C GLY A 57 -16.51 26.86 6.41
N LYS A 58 -16.09 27.26 7.61
CA LYS A 58 -14.97 28.22 7.84
C LYS A 58 -13.63 27.71 7.30
N LEU A 59 -13.39 26.39 7.35
CA LEU A 59 -12.16 25.77 6.84
C LEU A 59 -12.04 25.81 5.31
N ARG A 60 -13.15 25.97 4.58
CA ARG A 60 -13.16 26.04 3.12
C ARG A 60 -12.47 27.28 2.57
N ALA A 61 -12.69 28.42 3.21
CA ALA A 61 -12.06 29.67 2.80
C ALA A 61 -10.53 29.65 2.96
N LEU A 62 -10.04 29.01 4.02
CA LEU A 62 -8.60 28.87 4.27
C LEU A 62 -7.90 27.98 3.23
N ALA A 63 -8.53 26.88 2.85
CA ALA A 63 -7.95 25.90 1.92
C ALA A 63 -7.98 26.34 0.46
N SER A 64 -8.91 27.25 0.09
CA SER A 64 -9.10 27.69 -1.30
C SER A 64 -8.20 28.86 -1.73
N ALA A 65 -7.54 29.55 -0.80
CA ALA A 65 -6.84 30.80 -1.09
C ALA A 65 -5.61 30.64 -2.01
N ASN A 66 -4.80 29.60 -1.84
CA ASN A 66 -3.66 29.28 -2.74
C ASN A 66 -3.20 27.83 -2.58
N ALA A 67 -3.57 26.96 -3.55
CA ALA A 67 -3.27 25.54 -3.50
C ALA A 67 -1.76 25.22 -3.43
N LYS A 68 -0.91 25.98 -4.15
CA LYS A 68 0.56 25.75 -4.13
C LYS A 68 1.16 26.11 -2.77
N ARG A 69 0.75 27.24 -2.20
CA ARG A 69 1.19 27.67 -0.86
C ARG A 69 0.75 26.68 0.21
N THR A 70 -0.49 26.20 0.14
CA THR A 70 -1.02 25.19 1.06
C THR A 70 -0.20 23.89 0.97
N ALA A 71 0.08 23.39 -0.25
CA ALA A 71 0.92 22.22 -0.46
C ALA A 71 2.32 22.38 0.15
N LEU A 72 2.97 23.54 -0.09
CA LEU A 72 4.29 23.84 0.46
C LEU A 72 4.29 23.85 1.99
N LEU A 73 3.34 24.55 2.60
CA LEU A 73 3.24 24.64 4.06
C LEU A 73 3.00 23.27 4.71
N LEU A 74 2.11 22.47 4.11
CA LEU A 74 1.87 21.09 4.59
C LEU A 74 3.10 20.20 4.41
N THR A 75 3.86 20.37 3.33
CA THR A 75 5.10 19.61 3.12
C THR A 75 6.17 19.99 4.15
N LEU A 76 6.33 21.27 4.43
CA LEU A 76 7.25 21.74 5.47
C LEU A 76 6.84 21.22 6.87
N LEU A 77 5.54 21.23 7.17
CA LEU A 77 5.01 20.67 8.41
C LEU A 77 5.25 19.14 8.48
N CYS A 78 5.00 18.42 7.37
CA CYS A 78 5.27 16.99 7.27
C CYS A 78 6.75 16.69 7.54
N ALA A 79 7.64 17.39 6.86
CA ALA A 79 9.08 17.25 7.05
C ALA A 79 9.49 17.54 8.50
N ALA A 80 9.00 18.63 9.09
CA ALA A 80 9.34 19.02 10.46
C ALA A 80 8.90 17.95 11.48
N VAL A 81 7.66 17.47 11.36
CA VAL A 81 7.11 16.44 12.29
C VAL A 81 7.88 15.13 12.18
N ASN A 82 8.10 14.63 10.95
CA ASN A 82 8.77 13.34 10.75
C ASN A 82 10.28 13.44 11.05
N LEU A 83 10.97 14.53 10.70
CA LEU A 83 12.38 14.74 11.07
C LEU A 83 12.54 14.84 12.61
N ALA A 84 11.67 15.58 13.29
CA ALA A 84 11.72 15.64 14.75
C ALA A 84 11.58 14.24 15.37
N TRP A 85 10.70 13.41 14.83
CA TRP A 85 10.51 12.04 15.31
C TRP A 85 11.74 11.15 15.07
N VAL A 86 12.27 11.08 13.84
CA VAL A 86 13.43 10.23 13.53
C VAL A 86 14.71 10.69 14.22
N LEU A 87 14.83 11.98 14.55
CA LEU A 87 15.94 12.50 15.36
C LEU A 87 15.82 12.16 16.84
N ALA A 88 14.58 12.16 17.37
CA ALA A 88 14.28 11.83 18.77
C ALA A 88 14.28 10.33 19.04
N VAL A 89 13.89 9.53 18.05
CA VAL A 89 13.68 8.09 18.19
C VAL A 89 14.51 7.35 17.15
N ARG A 90 15.56 6.70 17.63
CA ARG A 90 16.44 5.86 16.80
C ARG A 90 16.12 4.41 17.06
N ILE A 91 16.06 3.61 16.01
CA ILE A 91 15.86 2.16 16.08
C ILE A 91 16.97 1.53 15.24
N GLU A 92 17.76 0.67 15.88
CA GLU A 92 18.71 -0.17 15.14
C GLU A 92 17.94 -1.23 14.35
N PRO A 93 18.37 -1.59 13.14
CA PRO A 93 17.75 -2.65 12.36
C PRO A 93 17.70 -3.97 13.13
N PHE A 94 16.61 -4.71 12.98
CA PHE A 94 16.41 -6.02 13.60
C PHE A 94 15.52 -6.89 12.69
N SER A 95 15.64 -8.24 12.77
CA SER A 95 14.83 -9.16 11.97
C SER A 95 14.91 -8.83 10.46
N ASP A 96 13.80 -8.83 9.75
CA ASP A 96 13.74 -8.49 8.32
C ASP A 96 14.37 -7.12 7.99
N TYR A 97 14.24 -6.14 8.89
CA TYR A 97 14.82 -4.79 8.70
C TYR A 97 16.35 -4.81 8.68
N GLU A 98 16.96 -5.74 9.44
CA GLU A 98 18.39 -5.99 9.41
C GLU A 98 18.81 -6.61 8.08
N THR A 99 18.05 -7.54 7.54
CA THR A 99 18.33 -8.14 6.23
C THR A 99 18.34 -7.08 5.11
N TYR A 100 17.38 -6.16 5.10
CA TYR A 100 17.41 -5.01 4.17
C TYR A 100 18.67 -4.15 4.34
N TRP A 101 19.04 -3.88 5.59
CA TRP A 101 20.19 -3.05 5.92
C TRP A 101 21.51 -3.70 5.50
N GLN A 102 21.75 -4.93 5.92
CA GLN A 102 22.98 -5.67 5.61
C GLN A 102 23.14 -5.85 4.09
N THR A 103 22.09 -6.22 3.40
CA THR A 103 22.10 -6.30 1.93
C THR A 103 22.43 -4.95 1.28
N ALA A 104 21.87 -3.85 1.77
CA ALA A 104 22.16 -2.52 1.24
C ALA A 104 23.63 -2.10 1.48
N CYS A 105 24.18 -2.40 2.65
CA CYS A 105 25.59 -2.16 2.98
C CYS A 105 26.53 -3.00 2.08
N ALA A 106 26.23 -4.30 1.91
CA ALA A 106 27.00 -5.17 1.02
C ALA A 106 27.02 -4.64 -0.43
N LEU A 107 25.87 -4.21 -0.96
CA LEU A 107 25.77 -3.60 -2.30
C LEU A 107 26.48 -2.24 -2.39
N ALA A 108 26.51 -1.47 -1.30
CA ALA A 108 27.12 -0.14 -1.30
C ALA A 108 28.65 -0.21 -1.25
N PHE A 109 29.19 -1.09 -0.41
CA PHE A 109 30.62 -1.08 -0.04
C PHE A 109 31.39 -2.33 -0.48
N GLY A 110 30.74 -3.29 -1.15
CA GLY A 110 31.39 -4.47 -1.75
C GLY A 110 31.61 -5.60 -0.76
N GLY A 111 30.67 -5.84 0.15
CA GLY A 111 30.63 -7.00 1.04
C GLY A 111 29.94 -8.22 0.43
N GLU A 112 30.04 -9.37 1.11
CA GLU A 112 29.25 -10.55 0.80
C GLU A 112 27.78 -10.36 1.25
N ILE A 113 26.86 -10.91 0.47
CA ILE A 113 25.43 -10.91 0.81
C ILE A 113 25.14 -12.15 1.66
N ASP A 114 24.70 -11.92 2.89
CA ASP A 114 24.27 -13.00 3.77
C ASP A 114 23.02 -13.70 3.25
N ALA A 115 22.96 -15.01 3.38
CA ALA A 115 21.83 -15.85 3.01
C ALA A 115 21.25 -15.52 1.61
N PRO A 116 22.05 -15.61 0.51
CA PRO A 116 21.60 -15.27 -0.83
C PRO A 116 20.38 -16.07 -1.28
N TRP A 117 20.24 -17.31 -0.80
CA TRP A 117 19.07 -18.17 -1.02
C TRP A 117 17.76 -17.52 -0.49
N TYR A 118 17.82 -16.88 0.69
CA TYR A 118 16.67 -16.21 1.28
C TYR A 118 16.26 -14.98 0.44
N ILE A 119 17.25 -14.23 -0.04
CA ILE A 119 16.99 -13.06 -0.90
C ILE A 119 16.50 -13.52 -2.29
N ALA A 120 16.98 -14.66 -2.82
CA ALA A 120 16.45 -15.22 -4.06
C ALA A 120 15.00 -15.69 -3.92
N MET A 121 14.60 -16.19 -2.74
CA MET A 121 13.20 -16.49 -2.41
C MET A 121 12.35 -15.22 -2.30
N TYR A 122 12.94 -14.12 -1.81
CA TYR A 122 12.28 -12.83 -1.60
C TYR A 122 13.01 -11.69 -2.31
N PRO A 123 13.04 -11.69 -3.68
CA PRO A 123 13.89 -10.76 -4.45
C PRO A 123 13.53 -9.28 -4.28
N HIS A 124 12.40 -8.98 -3.68
CA HIS A 124 12.03 -7.61 -3.31
C HIS A 124 12.94 -7.02 -2.21
N ILE A 125 13.61 -7.85 -1.41
CA ILE A 125 14.64 -7.41 -0.45
C ILE A 125 15.78 -6.76 -1.22
N LEU A 126 16.32 -7.45 -2.25
CA LEU A 126 17.37 -6.91 -3.11
C LEU A 126 16.94 -5.59 -3.77
N GLY A 127 15.68 -5.51 -4.23
CA GLY A 127 15.15 -4.30 -4.87
C GLY A 127 15.19 -3.07 -3.97
N CYS A 128 14.68 -3.19 -2.76
CA CYS A 128 14.71 -2.12 -1.78
C CYS A 128 16.14 -1.79 -1.35
N SER A 129 16.97 -2.79 -1.10
CA SER A 129 18.38 -2.64 -0.70
C SER A 129 19.21 -1.99 -1.81
N THR A 130 18.96 -2.30 -3.09
CA THR A 130 19.60 -1.64 -4.23
C THR A 130 19.27 -0.14 -4.24
N PHE A 131 18.00 0.23 -4.03
CA PHE A 131 17.62 1.63 -3.92
C PHE A 131 18.35 2.33 -2.77
N LEU A 132 18.37 1.74 -1.58
CA LEU A 132 19.03 2.31 -0.40
C LEU A 132 20.56 2.41 -0.59
N SER A 133 21.18 1.40 -1.21
CA SER A 133 22.64 1.35 -1.43
C SER A 133 23.19 2.55 -2.19
N VAL A 134 22.41 3.13 -3.11
CA VAL A 134 22.80 4.35 -3.87
C VAL A 134 23.02 5.52 -2.90
N PHE A 135 22.17 5.67 -1.91
CA PHE A 135 22.29 6.77 -0.93
C PHE A 135 23.38 6.48 0.10
N LEU A 136 23.57 5.22 0.49
CA LEU A 136 24.67 4.84 1.38
C LEU A 136 26.04 5.12 0.74
N LYS A 137 26.21 4.90 -0.58
CA LYS A 137 27.43 5.28 -1.33
C LYS A 137 27.72 6.78 -1.26
N ILE A 138 26.68 7.62 -1.18
CA ILE A 138 26.83 9.09 -1.19
C ILE A 138 27.02 9.63 0.22
N PHE A 139 26.24 9.14 1.20
CA PHE A 139 26.14 9.71 2.54
C PHE A 139 26.84 8.87 3.62
N GLY A 140 27.39 7.71 3.26
CA GLY A 140 28.07 6.80 4.20
C GLY A 140 27.15 5.80 4.87
N GLU A 141 27.73 4.87 5.62
CA GLU A 141 27.04 3.78 6.32
C GLU A 141 26.42 4.27 7.65
N HIS A 142 25.24 4.88 7.53
CA HIS A 142 24.50 5.38 8.68
C HIS A 142 23.00 5.03 8.53
N VAL A 143 22.43 4.36 9.53
CA VAL A 143 20.98 4.01 9.56
C VAL A 143 20.10 5.26 9.41
N MET A 144 20.56 6.42 9.88
CA MET A 144 19.87 7.70 9.72
C MET A 144 19.65 8.07 8.24
N VAL A 145 20.48 7.59 7.31
CA VAL A 145 20.29 7.81 5.86
C VAL A 145 18.95 7.19 5.42
N ALA A 146 18.67 5.94 5.82
CA ALA A 146 17.41 5.28 5.53
C ALA A 146 16.21 6.03 6.16
N ALA A 147 16.32 6.46 7.41
CA ALA A 147 15.27 7.20 8.10
C ALA A 147 14.96 8.54 7.40
N VAL A 148 15.98 9.30 6.97
CA VAL A 148 15.79 10.56 6.22
C VAL A 148 15.16 10.30 4.85
N ILE A 149 15.54 9.23 4.16
CA ILE A 149 14.91 8.83 2.90
C ILE A 149 13.43 8.51 3.12
N ASN A 150 13.08 7.80 4.18
CA ASN A 150 11.68 7.53 4.52
C ASN A 150 10.89 8.83 4.77
N VAL A 151 11.49 9.81 5.45
CA VAL A 151 10.86 11.14 5.62
C VAL A 151 10.61 11.83 4.27
N ILE A 152 11.57 11.77 3.35
CA ILE A 152 11.41 12.32 2.00
C ILE A 152 10.28 11.60 1.26
N LEU A 153 10.26 10.26 1.28
CA LEU A 153 9.21 9.45 0.65
C LEU A 153 7.84 9.72 1.28
N THR A 154 7.79 9.93 2.59
CA THR A 154 6.57 10.32 3.33
C THR A 154 6.06 11.69 2.89
N CYS A 155 6.93 12.68 2.70
CA CYS A 155 6.56 14.00 2.19
C CYS A 155 6.07 13.92 0.74
N LEU A 156 6.75 13.15 -0.12
CA LEU A 156 6.33 12.92 -1.50
C LEU A 156 4.98 12.21 -1.57
N SER A 157 4.75 11.21 -0.74
CA SER A 157 3.46 10.52 -0.62
C SER A 157 2.34 11.49 -0.23
N GLY A 158 2.59 12.38 0.74
CA GLY A 158 1.65 13.43 1.13
C GLY A 158 1.34 14.41 -0.01
N LEU A 159 2.34 14.82 -0.78
CA LEU A 159 2.14 15.64 -1.98
C LEU A 159 1.32 14.93 -3.05
N LEU A 160 1.54 13.64 -3.26
CA LEU A 160 0.78 12.84 -4.21
C LEU A 160 -0.68 12.69 -3.76
N ILE A 161 -0.92 12.40 -2.47
CA ILE A 161 -2.27 12.37 -1.86
C ILE A 161 -2.98 13.71 -2.08
N TYR A 162 -2.28 14.82 -1.77
CA TYR A 162 -2.80 16.18 -1.99
C TYR A 162 -3.15 16.40 -3.46
N GLY A 163 -2.24 16.08 -4.38
CA GLY A 163 -2.43 16.24 -5.83
C GLY A 163 -3.61 15.43 -6.39
N ILE A 164 -3.75 14.18 -5.94
CA ILE A 164 -4.89 13.31 -6.30
C ILE A 164 -6.20 13.95 -5.83
N CYS A 165 -6.31 14.29 -4.54
CA CYS A 165 -7.52 14.87 -3.97
C CYS A 165 -7.86 16.25 -4.55
N LEU A 166 -6.86 17.09 -4.87
CA LEU A 166 -7.05 18.39 -5.49
C LEU A 166 -7.70 18.28 -6.87
N ARG A 167 -7.31 17.28 -7.64
CA ARG A 167 -7.84 17.04 -9.01
C ARG A 167 -9.21 16.37 -9.01
N LEU A 168 -9.43 15.46 -8.06
CA LEU A 168 -10.62 14.61 -8.02
C LEU A 168 -11.75 15.18 -7.16
N ALA A 169 -11.46 16.09 -6.22
CA ALA A 169 -12.44 16.62 -5.28
C ALA A 169 -12.31 18.14 -5.12
N SER A 170 -11.70 18.62 -4.03
CA SER A 170 -11.62 20.03 -3.70
C SER A 170 -10.31 20.37 -2.97
N PRO A 171 -9.90 21.66 -2.95
CA PRO A 171 -8.74 22.09 -2.17
C PRO A 171 -8.85 21.75 -0.68
N LEU A 172 -10.05 21.81 -0.11
CA LEU A 172 -10.28 21.42 1.29
C LEU A 172 -10.05 19.91 1.48
N THR A 173 -10.61 19.06 0.59
CA THR A 173 -10.40 17.62 0.65
C THR A 173 -8.91 17.28 0.54
N ALA A 174 -8.19 17.98 -0.35
CA ALA A 174 -6.74 17.78 -0.53
C ALA A 174 -5.95 18.15 0.74
N ALA A 175 -6.25 19.30 1.34
CA ALA A 175 -5.59 19.75 2.57
C ALA A 175 -5.89 18.80 3.75
N LEU A 176 -7.14 18.35 3.89
CA LEU A 176 -7.53 17.39 4.93
C LEU A 176 -6.86 16.03 4.76
N ALA A 177 -6.79 15.52 3.52
CA ALA A 177 -6.11 14.27 3.25
C ALA A 177 -4.61 14.34 3.61
N TYR A 178 -3.94 15.44 3.25
CA TYR A 178 -2.53 15.62 3.61
C TYR A 178 -2.34 15.80 5.12
N LEU A 179 -3.20 16.55 5.80
CA LEU A 179 -3.15 16.69 7.27
C LEU A 179 -3.35 15.35 7.97
N LEU A 180 -4.31 14.53 7.54
CA LEU A 180 -4.49 13.17 8.07
C LEU A 180 -3.26 12.31 7.84
N TRP A 181 -2.59 12.43 6.68
CA TRP A 181 -1.33 11.74 6.42
C TRP A 181 -0.20 12.21 7.33
N ILE A 182 -0.07 13.52 7.59
CA ILE A 182 0.95 14.07 8.50
C ILE A 182 0.79 13.51 9.92
N VAL A 183 -0.44 13.48 10.43
CA VAL A 183 -0.73 13.04 11.81
C VAL A 183 -0.94 11.52 11.95
N CYS A 184 -0.76 10.73 10.90
CA CYS A 184 -0.88 9.27 10.96
C CYS A 184 0.21 8.67 11.87
N PRO A 185 -0.14 8.14 13.08
CA PRO A 185 0.87 7.77 14.06
C PRO A 185 1.69 6.55 13.67
N SER A 186 1.05 5.52 13.09
CA SER A 186 1.76 4.28 12.72
C SER A 186 2.82 4.55 11.66
N LYS A 187 2.49 5.36 10.64
CA LYS A 187 3.45 5.79 9.63
C LYS A 187 4.63 6.55 10.26
N LEU A 188 4.35 7.51 11.13
CA LEU A 188 5.38 8.29 11.83
C LEU A 188 6.32 7.39 12.64
N MET A 189 5.76 6.41 13.35
CA MET A 189 6.52 5.48 14.17
C MET A 189 7.36 4.49 13.35
N LEU A 190 6.97 4.23 12.09
CA LEU A 190 7.70 3.35 11.18
C LEU A 190 8.82 4.06 10.41
N ASP A 191 8.80 5.39 10.28
CA ASP A 191 9.82 6.15 9.52
C ASP A 191 11.29 5.88 9.96
N PRO A 192 11.62 5.59 11.23
CA PRO A 192 12.99 5.23 11.64
C PRO A 192 13.50 3.87 11.14
N LEU A 193 12.65 3.01 10.61
CA LEU A 193 13.01 1.64 10.20
C LEU A 193 13.62 1.59 8.80
N VAL A 194 14.43 0.54 8.56
CA VAL A 194 14.94 0.20 7.22
C VAL A 194 13.96 -0.81 6.59
N PHE A 195 13.02 -0.35 5.76
CA PHE A 195 11.98 -1.21 5.20
C PHE A 195 11.44 -0.68 3.87
N SER A 196 10.71 -1.50 3.14
CA SER A 196 10.27 -1.22 1.76
C SER A 196 8.98 -0.40 1.67
N GLU A 197 8.20 -0.35 2.74
CA GLU A 197 6.82 0.15 2.75
C GLU A 197 6.67 1.63 2.32
N PRO A 198 7.52 2.59 2.74
CA PRO A 198 7.42 3.96 2.26
C PRO A 198 7.71 4.08 0.77
N LEU A 199 8.69 3.31 0.27
CA LEU A 199 9.11 3.38 -1.12
C LEU A 199 8.02 2.88 -2.06
N TYR A 200 7.54 1.64 -1.88
CA TYR A 200 6.53 1.12 -2.80
C TYR A 200 5.19 1.84 -2.66
N THR A 201 4.83 2.34 -1.46
CA THR A 201 3.62 3.14 -1.26
C THR A 201 3.70 4.47 -2.03
N CYS A 202 4.84 5.16 -1.99
CA CYS A 202 5.07 6.36 -2.78
C CYS A 202 4.94 6.08 -4.28
N LEU A 203 5.52 4.97 -4.77
CA LEU A 203 5.42 4.56 -6.18
C LEU A 203 3.97 4.23 -6.59
N ILE A 204 3.18 3.56 -5.73
CA ILE A 204 1.75 3.29 -5.96
C ILE A 204 0.95 4.60 -6.03
N LEU A 205 1.20 5.53 -5.12
CA LEU A 205 0.54 6.84 -5.14
C LEU A 205 0.92 7.63 -6.40
N LEU A 206 2.17 7.54 -6.84
CA LEU A 206 2.61 8.12 -8.11
C LEU A 206 1.86 7.48 -9.29
N PHE A 207 1.70 6.16 -9.29
CA PHE A 207 0.89 5.47 -10.31
C PHE A 207 -0.54 6.00 -10.35
N PHE A 208 -1.24 6.12 -9.22
CA PHE A 208 -2.59 6.69 -9.18
C PHE A 208 -2.61 8.15 -9.66
N TYR A 209 -1.64 8.95 -9.26
CA TYR A 209 -1.55 10.34 -9.69
C TYR A 209 -1.36 10.47 -11.20
N LEU A 210 -0.48 9.64 -11.82
CA LEU A 210 -0.29 9.62 -13.26
C LEU A 210 -1.55 9.21 -14.01
N ILE A 211 -2.30 8.22 -13.53
CA ILE A 211 -3.59 7.84 -14.12
C ILE A 211 -4.58 9.03 -14.07
N VAL A 212 -4.65 9.74 -12.95
CA VAL A 212 -5.49 10.96 -12.84
C VAL A 212 -5.06 12.05 -13.82
N LEU A 213 -3.75 12.19 -14.09
CA LEU A 213 -3.23 13.13 -15.09
C LEU A 213 -3.60 12.73 -16.50
N ILE A 214 -3.46 11.44 -16.83
CA ILE A 214 -3.80 10.90 -18.16
C ILE A 214 -5.31 11.04 -18.43
N GLU A 215 -6.15 10.72 -17.44
CA GLU A 215 -7.60 10.83 -17.56
C GLU A 215 -8.04 12.29 -17.84
N GLY A 216 -7.35 13.26 -17.27
CA GLY A 216 -7.62 14.69 -17.50
C GLY A 216 -7.26 15.20 -18.91
N GLN A 217 -6.51 14.44 -19.70
CA GLN A 217 -6.07 14.84 -21.03
C GLN A 217 -7.18 14.57 -22.09
N ARG A 218 -7.50 15.58 -22.90
CA ARG A 218 -8.45 15.48 -24.01
C ARG A 218 -7.73 15.72 -25.33
N GLY A 219 -8.07 14.97 -26.40
CA GLY A 219 -7.54 15.18 -27.75
C GLY A 219 -7.53 13.92 -28.62
N SER A 220 -7.30 14.06 -29.94
CA SER A 220 -7.31 12.98 -30.93
C SER A 220 -6.01 12.17 -30.94
N LEU A 221 -6.12 10.85 -31.15
CA LEU A 221 -5.01 9.88 -31.11
C LEU A 221 -3.88 10.15 -32.12
N PRO A 222 -4.14 10.48 -33.41
CA PRO A 222 -3.05 10.56 -34.39
C PRO A 222 -1.96 11.58 -34.04
N ARG A 223 -2.33 12.67 -33.38
CA ARG A 223 -1.38 13.71 -32.93
C ARG A 223 -0.71 13.41 -31.59
N ARG A 224 -1.11 12.34 -30.89
CA ARG A 224 -0.67 12.03 -29.52
C ARG A 224 -0.10 10.62 -29.35
N LEU A 225 0.10 9.86 -30.46
CA LEU A 225 0.61 8.49 -30.36
C LEU A 225 1.92 8.42 -29.57
N GLY A 226 2.88 9.29 -29.83
CA GLY A 226 4.15 9.36 -29.12
C GLY A 226 3.95 9.62 -27.62
N ILE A 227 3.01 10.51 -27.25
CA ILE A 227 2.68 10.79 -25.85
C ILE A 227 2.04 9.59 -25.17
N CYS A 228 1.15 8.85 -25.87
CA CYS A 228 0.55 7.64 -25.32
C CYS A 228 1.59 6.54 -25.09
N LEU A 229 2.53 6.37 -26.03
CA LEU A 229 3.65 5.45 -25.86
C LEU A 229 4.52 5.85 -24.65
N LEU A 230 4.87 7.14 -24.51
CA LEU A 230 5.63 7.62 -23.36
C LEU A 230 4.91 7.36 -22.03
N TRP A 231 3.59 7.59 -21.97
CA TRP A 231 2.79 7.25 -20.78
C TRP A 231 2.80 5.76 -20.49
N GLY A 232 2.61 4.92 -21.52
CA GLY A 232 2.67 3.47 -21.37
C GLY A 232 4.04 3.01 -20.85
N LEU A 233 5.13 3.50 -21.44
CA LEU A 233 6.50 3.19 -21.00
C LEU A 233 6.73 3.65 -19.56
N ALA A 234 6.36 4.89 -19.22
CA ALA A 234 6.53 5.43 -17.86
C ALA A 234 5.75 4.61 -16.82
N LEU A 235 4.48 4.28 -17.11
CA LEU A 235 3.67 3.45 -16.21
C LEU A 235 4.21 2.02 -16.09
N GLY A 236 4.71 1.42 -17.17
CA GLY A 236 5.27 0.07 -17.14
C GLY A 236 6.58 -0.01 -16.34
N VAL A 237 7.48 0.96 -16.52
CA VAL A 237 8.70 1.08 -15.69
C VAL A 237 8.34 1.32 -14.23
N LEU A 238 7.36 2.19 -13.95
CA LEU A 238 6.90 2.47 -12.59
C LEU A 238 6.31 1.22 -11.91
N LEU A 239 5.44 0.48 -12.61
CA LEU A 239 4.88 -0.77 -12.09
C LEU A 239 5.95 -1.85 -11.89
N ARG A 240 6.98 -1.89 -12.75
CA ARG A 240 8.13 -2.77 -12.52
C ARG A 240 8.92 -2.33 -11.28
N ALA A 241 9.14 -1.05 -11.07
CA ALA A 241 9.77 -0.54 -9.85
C ALA A 241 8.96 -0.91 -8.59
N VAL A 242 7.62 -0.81 -8.64
CA VAL A 242 6.77 -1.34 -7.56
C VAL A 242 7.03 -2.83 -7.33
N ASN A 243 7.05 -3.63 -8.39
CA ASN A 243 7.23 -5.09 -8.28
C ASN A 243 8.59 -5.50 -7.73
N ILE A 244 9.63 -4.77 -8.12
CA ILE A 244 11.01 -4.99 -7.64
C ILE A 244 11.10 -4.74 -6.13
N VAL A 245 10.37 -3.75 -5.60
CA VAL A 245 10.36 -3.40 -4.17
C VAL A 245 9.32 -4.20 -3.39
N ARG A 246 8.20 -4.55 -4.03
CA ARG A 246 7.13 -5.39 -3.46
C ARG A 246 6.37 -6.08 -4.59
N PRO A 247 6.20 -7.41 -4.60
CA PRO A 247 5.61 -8.16 -5.71
C PRO A 247 4.07 -8.05 -5.77
N ILE A 248 3.55 -6.81 -5.84
CA ILE A 248 2.10 -6.51 -5.83
C ILE A 248 1.61 -5.79 -7.09
N SER A 249 2.48 -5.55 -8.07
CA SER A 249 2.13 -4.83 -9.31
C SER A 249 1.05 -5.53 -10.12
N ALA A 250 0.94 -6.86 -10.05
CA ALA A 250 -0.13 -7.62 -10.71
C ALA A 250 -1.52 -7.13 -10.24
N ILE A 251 -1.67 -6.82 -8.95
CA ILE A 251 -2.93 -6.29 -8.40
C ILE A 251 -3.25 -4.92 -9.02
N LEU A 252 -2.23 -4.05 -9.19
CA LEU A 252 -2.41 -2.74 -9.83
C LEU A 252 -2.75 -2.86 -11.31
N ILE A 253 -2.13 -3.81 -12.03
CA ILE A 253 -2.44 -4.07 -13.44
C ILE A 253 -3.87 -4.59 -13.58
N ILE A 254 -4.28 -5.56 -12.76
CA ILE A 254 -5.66 -6.09 -12.76
C ILE A 254 -6.64 -4.97 -12.41
N ALA A 255 -6.36 -4.15 -11.38
CA ALA A 255 -7.18 -3.02 -11.02
C ALA A 255 -7.31 -2.01 -12.17
N LEU A 256 -6.23 -1.69 -12.89
CA LEU A 256 -6.23 -0.81 -14.05
C LEU A 256 -7.10 -1.38 -15.19
N VAL A 257 -6.94 -2.67 -15.50
CA VAL A 257 -7.72 -3.34 -16.56
C VAL A 257 -9.20 -3.36 -16.20
N LEU A 258 -9.56 -3.74 -14.98
CA LEU A 258 -10.96 -3.73 -14.52
C LEU A 258 -11.54 -2.31 -14.51
N TRP A 259 -10.76 -1.32 -14.11
CA TRP A 259 -11.17 0.08 -14.16
C TRP A 259 -11.42 0.55 -15.59
N LEU A 260 -10.53 0.23 -16.55
CA LEU A 260 -10.69 0.55 -17.95
C LEU A 260 -11.95 -0.10 -18.55
N LEU A 261 -12.15 -1.39 -18.29
CA LEU A 261 -13.25 -2.16 -18.90
C LEU A 261 -14.62 -1.77 -18.33
N PHE A 262 -14.72 -1.65 -17.01
CA PHE A 262 -16.01 -1.56 -16.33
C PHE A 262 -16.35 -0.16 -15.82
N LEU A 263 -15.36 0.64 -15.44
CA LEU A 263 -15.60 1.94 -14.83
C LEU A 263 -15.40 3.09 -15.80
N ARG A 264 -14.41 2.98 -16.68
CA ARG A 264 -14.08 4.02 -17.66
C ARG A 264 -14.72 3.77 -19.03
N GLY A 265 -14.90 2.51 -19.42
CA GLY A 265 -15.34 2.11 -20.76
C GLY A 265 -16.65 2.73 -21.22
N HIS A 266 -17.53 3.05 -20.27
CA HIS A 266 -18.82 3.70 -20.56
C HIS A 266 -18.68 5.17 -20.99
N ASP A 267 -17.73 5.90 -20.37
CA ASP A 267 -17.50 7.32 -20.69
C ASP A 267 -16.75 7.49 -22.01
N ILE A 268 -16.16 6.41 -22.52
CA ILE A 268 -15.43 6.36 -23.77
C ILE A 268 -16.43 6.09 -24.92
N LYS A 269 -17.28 7.08 -25.21
CA LYS A 269 -18.11 7.04 -26.44
C LYS A 269 -17.30 7.24 -27.73
N ASP A 270 -16.08 7.75 -27.59
CA ASP A 270 -15.18 8.04 -28.70
C ASP A 270 -14.15 6.90 -28.85
N GLY A 271 -14.21 6.21 -29.99
CA GLY A 271 -13.27 5.14 -30.35
C GLY A 271 -11.78 5.59 -30.33
N ALA A 272 -11.51 6.89 -30.45
CA ALA A 272 -10.16 7.43 -30.32
C ALA A 272 -9.61 7.31 -28.90
N GLN A 273 -10.43 7.47 -27.86
CA GLN A 273 -9.99 7.31 -26.46
C GLN A 273 -9.69 5.84 -26.12
N TRP A 274 -10.49 4.89 -26.64
CA TRP A 274 -10.18 3.46 -26.48
C TRP A 274 -8.82 3.10 -27.10
N LYS A 275 -8.56 3.57 -28.32
CA LYS A 275 -7.26 3.35 -28.99
C LYS A 275 -6.11 3.93 -28.16
N MET A 276 -6.31 5.11 -27.57
CA MET A 276 -5.32 5.74 -26.68
C MET A 276 -4.97 4.84 -25.47
N TRP A 277 -5.98 4.36 -24.76
CA TRP A 277 -5.76 3.48 -23.61
C TRP A 277 -5.19 2.13 -24.00
N LEU A 278 -5.59 1.58 -25.16
CA LEU A 278 -5.02 0.34 -25.68
C LEU A 278 -3.52 0.49 -25.98
N VAL A 279 -3.10 1.59 -26.61
CA VAL A 279 -1.68 1.89 -26.86
C VAL A 279 -0.92 2.01 -25.53
N ILE A 280 -1.47 2.74 -24.57
CA ILE A 280 -0.86 2.88 -23.24
C ILE A 280 -0.71 1.50 -22.58
N LEU A 281 -1.76 0.67 -22.60
CA LEU A 281 -1.74 -0.65 -21.95
C LEU A 281 -0.75 -1.61 -22.63
N VAL A 282 -0.71 -1.65 -23.97
CA VAL A 282 0.24 -2.50 -24.71
C VAL A 282 1.69 -2.07 -24.45
N ALA A 283 1.97 -0.76 -24.49
CA ALA A 283 3.31 -0.24 -24.19
C ALA A 283 3.71 -0.51 -22.72
N LEU A 284 2.78 -0.34 -21.78
CA LEU A 284 2.96 -0.65 -20.38
C LEU A 284 3.34 -2.12 -20.18
N LEU A 285 2.57 -3.05 -20.71
CA LEU A 285 2.81 -4.48 -20.56
C LEU A 285 4.11 -4.92 -21.24
N GLY A 286 4.41 -4.37 -22.42
CA GLY A 286 5.65 -4.66 -23.14
C GLY A 286 6.90 -4.27 -22.37
N ILE A 287 6.97 -3.01 -21.88
CA ILE A 287 8.13 -2.54 -21.12
C ILE A 287 8.18 -3.18 -19.71
N TYR A 288 7.03 -3.44 -19.09
CA TYR A 288 6.96 -4.14 -17.81
C TYR A 288 7.59 -5.53 -17.90
N LYS A 289 7.29 -6.29 -18.97
CA LYS A 289 7.90 -7.60 -19.22
C LYS A 289 9.40 -7.47 -19.49
N ALA A 290 9.80 -6.61 -20.43
CA ALA A 290 11.19 -6.45 -20.82
C ALA A 290 12.09 -6.02 -19.65
N THR A 291 11.64 -5.08 -18.82
CA THR A 291 12.38 -4.66 -17.62
C THR A 291 12.36 -5.73 -16.52
N GLY A 292 11.38 -6.66 -16.53
CA GLY A 292 11.36 -7.82 -15.65
C GLY A 292 12.49 -8.78 -15.94
N GLU A 293 12.64 -9.18 -17.20
CA GLU A 293 13.71 -10.06 -17.64
C GLU A 293 15.11 -9.49 -17.35
N LEU A 294 15.26 -8.17 -17.48
CA LEU A 294 16.51 -7.50 -17.09
C LEU A 294 16.76 -7.53 -15.58
N TRP A 295 15.70 -7.37 -14.79
CA TRP A 295 15.81 -7.46 -13.33
C TRP A 295 16.13 -8.86 -12.86
N ASP A 296 15.47 -9.88 -13.40
CA ASP A 296 15.70 -11.28 -13.01
C ASP A 296 17.15 -11.70 -13.30
N ARG A 297 17.70 -11.30 -14.47
CA ARG A 297 19.14 -11.48 -14.77
C ARG A 297 20.05 -10.72 -13.81
N HIS A 298 19.64 -9.53 -13.38
CA HIS A 298 20.42 -8.77 -12.38
C HIS A 298 20.44 -9.51 -11.03
N VAL A 299 19.30 -10.02 -10.57
CA VAL A 299 19.21 -10.84 -9.35
C VAL A 299 20.11 -12.07 -9.43
N GLU A 300 20.05 -12.80 -10.55
CA GLU A 300 20.88 -13.98 -10.79
C GLU A 300 22.39 -13.61 -10.78
N ASN A 301 22.78 -12.51 -11.42
CA ASN A 301 24.16 -12.07 -11.43
C ASN A 301 24.68 -11.65 -10.04
N VAL A 302 23.82 -11.06 -9.20
CA VAL A 302 24.21 -10.59 -7.87
C VAL A 302 24.21 -11.72 -6.84
N LEU A 303 23.24 -12.61 -6.90
CA LEU A 303 23.05 -13.68 -5.89
C LEU A 303 23.66 -15.02 -6.31
N GLY A 304 24.02 -15.20 -7.60
CA GLY A 304 24.49 -16.46 -8.16
C GLY A 304 23.40 -17.54 -8.25
N MET A 305 22.12 -17.15 -8.14
CA MET A 305 20.96 -18.06 -8.21
C MET A 305 19.72 -17.34 -8.75
N GLU A 306 18.84 -18.10 -9.41
CA GLU A 306 17.61 -17.58 -9.98
C GLU A 306 16.61 -17.14 -8.89
N PRO A 307 15.89 -16.01 -9.11
CA PRO A 307 14.82 -15.61 -8.20
C PRO A 307 13.65 -16.60 -8.25
N ALA A 308 12.95 -16.77 -7.14
CA ALA A 308 11.74 -17.59 -7.08
C ALA A 308 10.66 -17.02 -8.00
N SER A 309 10.10 -17.87 -8.86
CA SER A 309 9.12 -17.46 -9.89
C SER A 309 7.67 -17.57 -9.43
N PHE A 310 7.37 -18.47 -8.49
CA PHE A 310 6.00 -18.76 -8.05
C PHE A 310 5.89 -18.86 -6.51
N PRO A 311 4.90 -18.23 -5.86
CA PRO A 311 4.83 -18.11 -4.40
C PRO A 311 4.06 -19.27 -3.73
N VAL A 312 4.38 -20.54 -4.04
CA VAL A 312 3.69 -21.70 -3.43
C VAL A 312 3.81 -21.67 -1.92
N TYR A 313 5.00 -21.37 -1.40
CA TYR A 313 5.25 -21.25 0.03
C TYR A 313 4.34 -20.22 0.69
N ASN A 314 4.19 -19.02 0.10
CA ASN A 314 3.34 -17.98 0.67
C ASN A 314 1.85 -18.37 0.68
N ILE A 315 1.41 -19.17 -0.31
CA ILE A 315 0.05 -19.74 -0.32
C ILE A 315 -0.05 -20.81 0.78
N TYR A 316 0.94 -21.68 0.90
CA TYR A 316 0.98 -22.72 1.92
C TYR A 316 0.87 -22.15 3.34
N VAL A 317 1.66 -21.14 3.68
CA VAL A 317 1.57 -20.38 4.94
C VAL A 317 0.19 -19.71 5.07
N GLY A 318 -0.32 -19.12 3.99
CA GLY A 318 -1.60 -18.45 3.97
C GLY A 318 -2.80 -19.33 4.36
N PHE A 319 -2.69 -20.65 4.23
CA PHE A 319 -3.70 -21.62 4.64
C PHE A 319 -3.34 -22.39 5.91
N ASN A 320 -2.36 -21.94 6.68
CA ASN A 320 -2.06 -22.48 8.00
C ASN A 320 -3.08 -21.98 9.03
N GLU A 321 -3.95 -22.88 9.53
CA GLU A 321 -4.99 -22.55 10.52
C GLU A 321 -4.41 -22.23 11.90
N GLU A 322 -3.32 -22.90 12.29
CA GLU A 322 -2.71 -22.71 13.61
C GLU A 322 -2.13 -21.31 13.76
N THR A 323 -1.45 -20.83 12.72
CA THR A 323 -0.89 -19.47 12.68
C THR A 323 -1.84 -18.42 12.12
N GLN A 324 -3.08 -18.83 11.78
CA GLN A 324 -4.09 -17.95 11.20
C GLN A 324 -3.63 -17.29 9.87
N GLY A 325 -2.84 -18.04 9.09
CA GLY A 325 -2.28 -17.57 7.84
C GLY A 325 -1.10 -16.60 7.97
N GLN A 326 -0.52 -16.48 9.17
CA GLN A 326 0.67 -15.69 9.43
C GLN A 326 1.92 -16.56 9.36
N TRP A 327 3.10 -15.93 9.31
CA TRP A 327 4.38 -16.61 9.26
C TRP A 327 4.52 -17.69 10.35
N SER A 328 5.11 -18.82 9.99
CA SER A 328 5.37 -19.96 10.86
C SER A 328 6.83 -20.39 10.70
N ALA A 329 7.53 -20.59 11.82
CA ALA A 329 8.89 -21.14 11.84
C ALA A 329 8.89 -22.56 11.26
N GLU A 330 7.90 -23.40 11.61
CA GLU A 330 7.77 -24.77 11.14
C GLU A 330 7.57 -24.84 9.63
N ASP A 331 6.71 -23.99 9.07
CA ASP A 331 6.51 -23.89 7.62
C ASP A 331 7.79 -23.44 6.91
N MET A 332 8.57 -22.53 7.53
CA MET A 332 9.85 -22.07 6.99
C MET A 332 10.90 -23.18 7.03
N ASP A 333 10.97 -23.94 8.13
CA ASP A 333 11.90 -25.07 8.27
C ASP A 333 11.63 -26.15 7.22
N LEU A 334 10.35 -26.40 6.90
CA LEU A 334 9.97 -27.31 5.82
C LEU A 334 10.53 -26.83 4.47
N LEU A 335 10.28 -25.55 4.10
CA LEU A 335 10.83 -24.99 2.87
C LEU A 335 12.36 -25.04 2.86
N PHE A 336 13.00 -24.70 3.98
CA PHE A 336 14.45 -24.71 4.11
C PHE A 336 15.04 -26.12 3.94
N SER A 337 14.32 -27.17 4.34
CA SER A 337 14.75 -28.57 4.14
C SER A 337 14.91 -28.94 2.66
N TYR A 338 14.18 -28.28 1.75
CA TYR A 338 14.33 -28.43 0.31
C TYR A 338 15.45 -27.56 -0.25
N LEU A 339 15.53 -26.31 0.17
CA LEU A 339 16.56 -25.35 -0.28
C LEU A 339 17.97 -25.74 0.14
N SER A 340 18.15 -26.46 1.26
CA SER A 340 19.45 -26.90 1.76
C SER A 340 20.01 -28.12 1.04
N ARG A 341 19.28 -28.75 0.12
CA ARG A 341 19.78 -29.89 -0.68
C ARG A 341 20.84 -29.42 -1.67
N PRO A 342 21.93 -30.17 -1.87
CA PRO A 342 22.96 -29.82 -2.83
C PRO A 342 22.40 -29.61 -4.25
N GLY A 343 22.63 -28.44 -4.83
CA GLY A 343 22.16 -28.08 -6.18
C GLY A 343 20.69 -27.72 -6.30
N ALA A 344 19.96 -27.63 -5.18
CA ALA A 344 18.55 -27.20 -5.20
C ALA A 344 18.39 -25.74 -5.68
N THR A 345 17.42 -25.53 -6.54
CA THR A 345 16.99 -24.18 -6.98
C THR A 345 15.80 -23.69 -6.16
N THR A 346 15.59 -22.39 -6.14
CA THR A 346 14.41 -21.79 -5.49
C THR A 346 13.10 -22.26 -6.12
N SER A 347 13.09 -22.48 -7.43
CA SER A 347 11.92 -22.98 -8.18
C SER A 347 11.59 -24.43 -7.81
N GLU A 348 12.60 -25.33 -7.74
CA GLU A 348 12.40 -26.70 -7.30
C GLU A 348 11.87 -26.79 -5.86
N ALA A 349 12.42 -25.98 -4.95
CA ALA A 349 11.94 -25.94 -3.58
C ALA A 349 10.46 -25.49 -3.49
N GLN A 350 10.03 -24.55 -4.34
CA GLN A 350 8.63 -24.15 -4.43
C GLN A 350 7.74 -25.27 -5.01
N GLU A 351 8.23 -26.02 -5.99
CA GLU A 351 7.50 -27.16 -6.55
C GLU A 351 7.31 -28.29 -5.53
N GLU A 352 8.32 -28.57 -4.71
CA GLU A 352 8.26 -29.53 -3.62
C GLU A 352 7.24 -29.16 -2.53
N MET A 353 6.87 -27.86 -2.41
CA MET A 353 5.81 -27.42 -1.52
C MET A 353 4.38 -27.71 -2.04
N LEU A 354 4.21 -28.02 -3.34
CA LEU A 354 2.88 -28.26 -3.94
C LEU A 354 2.12 -29.44 -3.32
N PRO A 355 2.73 -30.62 -3.08
CA PRO A 355 2.05 -31.73 -2.40
C PRO A 355 1.55 -31.32 -1.00
N HIS A 356 2.39 -30.62 -0.22
CA HIS A 356 2.04 -30.16 1.12
C HIS A 356 0.90 -29.14 1.10
N LEU A 357 0.89 -28.24 0.11
CA LEU A 357 -0.23 -27.31 -0.09
C LEU A 357 -1.53 -28.06 -0.38
N LYS A 358 -1.50 -29.06 -1.26
CA LYS A 358 -2.67 -29.90 -1.59
C LYS A 358 -3.17 -30.65 -0.36
N GLU A 359 -2.29 -31.24 0.42
CA GLU A 359 -2.61 -31.94 1.66
C GLU A 359 -3.26 -30.97 2.65
N ARG A 360 -2.65 -29.80 2.90
CA ARG A 360 -3.19 -28.76 3.79
C ARG A 360 -4.59 -28.31 3.35
N LEU A 361 -4.80 -28.06 2.06
CA LEU A 361 -6.13 -27.66 1.54
C LEU A 361 -7.19 -28.78 1.68
N SER A 362 -6.78 -30.04 1.73
CA SER A 362 -7.67 -31.20 1.91
C SER A 362 -7.87 -31.61 3.38
N SER A 363 -7.20 -30.97 4.35
CA SER A 363 -7.22 -31.35 5.76
C SER A 363 -8.50 -30.94 6.53
N GLY A 364 -9.47 -30.31 5.85
CA GLY A 364 -10.73 -29.90 6.48
C GLY A 364 -10.68 -28.53 7.16
N ILE A 365 -9.94 -27.58 6.56
CA ILE A 365 -9.80 -26.20 7.06
C ILE A 365 -11.17 -25.53 7.29
N ASP A 366 -11.35 -24.89 8.44
CA ASP A 366 -12.43 -23.94 8.66
C ASP A 366 -12.12 -22.60 7.96
N PHE A 367 -12.46 -22.51 6.67
CA PHE A 367 -12.24 -21.31 5.88
C PHE A 367 -12.91 -20.07 6.45
N GLY A 368 -14.07 -20.22 7.12
CA GLY A 368 -14.78 -19.10 7.73
C GLY A 368 -13.96 -18.47 8.85
N ARG A 369 -13.46 -19.29 9.75
CA ARG A 369 -12.59 -18.88 10.85
C ARG A 369 -11.26 -18.35 10.36
N LEU A 370 -10.61 -19.04 9.41
CA LEU A 370 -9.33 -18.63 8.86
C LEU A 370 -9.40 -17.25 8.19
N PHE A 371 -10.39 -17.04 7.29
CA PHE A 371 -10.53 -15.75 6.61
C PHE A 371 -10.94 -14.62 7.55
N ALA A 372 -11.76 -14.88 8.58
CA ALA A 372 -12.05 -13.89 9.61
C ALA A 372 -10.79 -13.48 10.38
N SER A 373 -9.94 -14.44 10.78
CA SER A 373 -8.67 -14.17 11.47
C SER A 373 -7.69 -13.42 10.56
N LYS A 374 -7.58 -13.81 9.30
CA LYS A 374 -6.74 -13.11 8.31
C LYS A 374 -7.23 -11.69 8.05
N LEU A 375 -8.53 -11.45 8.00
CA LEU A 375 -9.08 -10.11 7.84
C LEU A 375 -8.76 -9.22 9.05
N ILE A 376 -8.82 -9.77 10.26
CA ILE A 376 -8.40 -9.07 11.48
C ILE A 376 -6.90 -8.75 11.43
N ALA A 377 -6.05 -9.73 11.07
CA ALA A 377 -4.61 -9.53 10.96
C ALA A 377 -4.26 -8.47 9.91
N PHE A 378 -5.00 -8.41 8.79
CA PHE A 378 -4.73 -7.48 7.69
C PHE A 378 -5.33 -6.08 7.89
N MET A 379 -6.57 -5.98 8.38
CA MET A 379 -7.31 -4.71 8.46
C MET A 379 -7.89 -4.40 9.85
N GLY A 380 -7.77 -5.31 10.80
CA GLY A 380 -8.41 -5.15 12.10
C GLY A 380 -7.71 -4.17 13.04
N ASN A 381 -6.40 -3.91 12.84
CA ASN A 381 -5.64 -2.98 13.66
C ASN A 381 -4.45 -2.39 12.88
N ASP A 382 -3.86 -1.32 13.40
CA ASP A 382 -2.68 -0.64 12.86
C ASP A 382 -1.60 -0.48 13.95
N GLU A 383 -1.28 -1.57 14.64
CA GLU A 383 -0.43 -1.55 15.83
C GLU A 383 1.05 -1.61 15.54
N LEU A 384 1.44 -2.04 14.34
CA LEU A 384 2.84 -2.36 14.03
C LEU A 384 3.79 -1.20 14.35
N GLY A 385 3.38 0.05 14.05
CA GLY A 385 4.18 1.23 14.37
C GLY A 385 4.56 1.31 15.85
N GLY A 386 3.60 1.10 16.75
CA GLY A 386 3.85 1.05 18.19
C GLY A 386 4.62 -0.20 18.64
N TYR A 387 4.27 -1.35 18.05
CA TYR A 387 4.85 -2.64 18.41
C TYR A 387 6.35 -2.76 18.10
N THR A 388 6.88 -2.03 17.10
CA THR A 388 8.32 -2.02 16.77
C THR A 388 9.20 -1.49 17.90
N TYR A 389 8.62 -0.72 18.84
CA TYR A 389 9.36 -0.17 20.00
C TYR A 389 9.53 -1.16 21.16
N ARG A 390 8.98 -2.38 21.11
CA ARG A 390 9.03 -3.37 22.17
C ARG A 390 10.45 -3.76 22.63
N PHE A 391 11.43 -3.61 21.75
CA PHE A 391 12.82 -3.92 22.05
C PHE A 391 13.61 -2.75 22.66
N THR A 392 13.08 -1.52 22.56
CA THR A 392 13.83 -0.31 22.92
C THR A 392 13.14 0.57 23.95
N ARG A 393 11.85 0.31 24.25
CA ARG A 393 11.02 1.14 25.13
C ARG A 393 10.25 0.29 26.14
N THR A 394 9.73 0.95 27.19
CA THR A 394 8.91 0.29 28.22
C THR A 394 7.61 -0.24 27.65
N GLU A 395 7.08 -1.30 28.26
CA GLU A 395 5.81 -1.92 27.85
C GLU A 395 4.64 -0.91 27.84
N LEU A 396 4.60 0.00 28.83
CA LEU A 396 3.58 1.05 28.87
C LEU A 396 3.67 1.99 27.66
N PHE A 397 4.89 2.40 27.27
CA PHE A 397 5.09 3.25 26.10
C PHE A 397 4.60 2.54 24.82
N VAL A 398 4.96 1.27 24.64
CA VAL A 398 4.53 0.45 23.51
C VAL A 398 3.01 0.36 23.44
N LYS A 399 2.35 0.02 24.56
CA LYS A 399 0.88 -0.07 24.63
C LYS A 399 0.20 1.27 24.30
N LEU A 400 0.73 2.38 24.80
CA LEU A 400 0.19 3.71 24.48
C LEU A 400 0.33 4.03 22.98
N CYS A 401 1.49 3.73 22.38
CA CYS A 401 1.70 3.90 20.94
C CYS A 401 0.72 3.05 20.12
N MET A 402 0.53 1.79 20.46
CA MET A 402 -0.42 0.89 19.79
C MET A 402 -1.86 1.43 19.88
N VAL A 403 -2.28 1.88 21.08
CA VAL A 403 -3.62 2.47 21.25
C VAL A 403 -3.80 3.74 20.43
N ILE A 404 -2.81 4.63 20.38
CA ILE A 404 -2.86 5.88 19.60
C ILE A 404 -2.96 5.56 18.10
N CYS A 405 -2.20 4.58 17.61
CA CYS A 405 -2.29 4.12 16.22
C CYS A 405 -3.70 3.61 15.90
N ASN A 406 -4.27 2.75 16.74
CA ASN A 406 -5.60 2.21 16.55
C ASN A 406 -6.70 3.26 16.66
N VAL A 407 -6.61 4.21 17.57
CA VAL A 407 -7.58 5.34 17.68
C VAL A 407 -7.63 6.12 16.36
N PHE A 408 -6.48 6.46 15.82
CA PHE A 408 -6.41 7.15 14.53
C PHE A 408 -6.96 6.28 13.40
N TYR A 409 -6.52 5.04 13.32
CA TYR A 409 -6.90 4.11 12.27
C TYR A 409 -8.41 3.84 12.22
N TYR A 410 -9.03 3.52 13.36
CA TYR A 410 -10.47 3.26 13.42
C TYR A 410 -11.29 4.51 13.08
N GLY A 411 -10.87 5.67 13.54
CA GLY A 411 -11.52 6.92 13.14
C GLY A 411 -11.44 7.17 11.64
N CYS A 412 -10.28 6.95 11.01
CA CYS A 412 -10.12 7.02 9.56
C CYS A 412 -10.97 5.97 8.83
N MET A 413 -11.05 4.74 9.33
CA MET A 413 -11.88 3.68 8.76
C MET A 413 -13.37 4.04 8.77
N LEU A 414 -13.89 4.57 9.89
CA LEU A 414 -15.28 5.03 10.00
C LEU A 414 -15.58 6.19 9.03
N LEU A 415 -14.66 7.16 8.92
CA LEU A 415 -14.77 8.22 7.93
C LEU A 415 -14.67 7.69 6.50
N ALA A 416 -13.80 6.74 6.22
CA ALA A 416 -13.66 6.11 4.90
C ALA A 416 -14.92 5.35 4.48
N ILE A 417 -15.57 4.62 5.39
CA ILE A 417 -16.88 3.99 5.16
C ILE A 417 -17.89 5.05 4.70
N ARG A 418 -17.95 6.21 5.38
CA ARG A 418 -18.77 7.35 4.94
C ARG A 418 -18.33 7.89 3.57
N GLY A 419 -17.02 7.96 3.30
CA GLY A 419 -16.46 8.39 2.01
C GLY A 419 -16.90 7.49 0.86
N ILE A 420 -17.03 6.18 1.08
CA ILE A 420 -17.58 5.23 0.10
C ILE A 420 -19.03 5.59 -0.26
N PHE A 421 -19.86 5.97 0.71
CA PHE A 421 -21.22 6.43 0.42
C PHE A 421 -21.24 7.72 -0.42
N VAL A 422 -20.27 8.63 -0.22
CA VAL A 422 -20.12 9.83 -1.05
C VAL A 422 -19.74 9.44 -2.49
N LEU A 423 -18.80 8.51 -2.67
CA LEU A 423 -18.42 8.00 -3.99
C LEU A 423 -19.56 7.26 -4.71
N ARG A 424 -20.38 6.49 -4.00
CA ARG A 424 -21.54 5.79 -4.57
C ARG A 424 -22.57 6.75 -5.21
N ARG A 425 -22.68 7.96 -4.67
CA ARG A 425 -23.62 8.99 -5.16
C ARG A 425 -23.04 9.86 -6.26
N SER A 426 -21.73 9.82 -6.50
CA SER A 426 -21.05 10.64 -7.51
C SER A 426 -20.90 9.88 -8.83
N SER A 427 -21.55 10.33 -9.88
CA SER A 427 -21.49 9.71 -11.22
C SER A 427 -20.25 10.11 -12.05
N ARG A 428 -19.43 11.08 -11.58
CA ARG A 428 -18.45 11.76 -12.44
C ARG A 428 -16.97 11.50 -12.16
N LEU A 429 -16.63 10.63 -11.19
CA LEU A 429 -15.26 10.52 -10.70
C LEU A 429 -14.69 9.11 -10.93
N SER A 430 -14.45 8.73 -12.20
CA SER A 430 -14.03 7.36 -12.50
C SER A 430 -12.62 7.04 -11.93
N ALA A 431 -11.66 7.95 -12.01
CA ALA A 431 -10.32 7.74 -11.45
C ALA A 431 -10.30 7.64 -9.91
N CYS A 432 -11.29 8.21 -9.20
CA CYS A 432 -11.43 8.03 -7.76
C CYS A 432 -11.68 6.56 -7.36
N LEU A 433 -12.09 5.71 -8.29
CA LEU A 433 -12.45 4.32 -8.03
C LEU A 433 -11.25 3.37 -8.16
N LEU A 434 -10.14 3.81 -8.75
CA LEU A 434 -8.96 2.96 -8.92
C LEU A 434 -8.26 2.64 -7.58
N PRO A 435 -7.99 3.61 -6.66
CA PRO A 435 -7.42 3.28 -5.35
C PRO A 435 -8.32 2.34 -4.50
N PRO A 436 -9.65 2.54 -4.38
CA PRO A 436 -10.53 1.56 -3.75
C PRO A 436 -10.50 0.17 -4.38
N LEU A 437 -10.40 0.07 -5.71
CA LEU A 437 -10.31 -1.20 -6.43
C LEU A 437 -8.98 -1.91 -6.12
N TYR A 438 -7.87 -1.17 -6.05
CA TYR A 438 -6.58 -1.69 -5.58
C TYR A 438 -6.68 -2.21 -4.14
N MET A 439 -7.25 -1.42 -3.23
CA MET A 439 -7.43 -1.81 -1.82
C MET A 439 -8.24 -3.11 -1.71
N LEU A 440 -9.32 -3.24 -2.49
CA LEU A 440 -10.10 -4.48 -2.56
C LEU A 440 -9.25 -5.65 -3.08
N GLY A 441 -8.52 -5.45 -4.19
CA GLY A 441 -7.67 -6.47 -4.78
C GLY A 441 -6.57 -6.94 -3.84
N LEU A 442 -5.89 -6.02 -3.14
CA LEU A 442 -4.85 -6.35 -2.17
C LEU A 442 -5.42 -7.12 -0.98
N THR A 443 -6.58 -6.71 -0.46
CA THR A 443 -7.26 -7.43 0.64
C THR A 443 -7.59 -8.86 0.22
N LEU A 444 -8.19 -9.05 -0.96
CA LEU A 444 -8.53 -10.39 -1.47
C LEU A 444 -7.29 -11.25 -1.71
N ALA A 445 -6.21 -10.67 -2.23
CA ALA A 445 -4.95 -11.40 -2.42
C ALA A 445 -4.40 -11.93 -1.08
N HIS A 446 -4.42 -11.10 -0.03
CA HIS A 446 -3.95 -11.53 1.29
C HIS A 446 -4.89 -12.52 2.00
N MET A 447 -6.11 -12.73 1.50
CA MET A 447 -6.92 -13.89 1.95
C MET A 447 -6.35 -15.22 1.44
N LEU A 448 -5.62 -15.21 0.32
CA LEU A 448 -5.06 -16.42 -0.32
C LEU A 448 -3.60 -16.71 0.07
N VAL A 449 -2.81 -15.67 0.36
CA VAL A 449 -1.38 -15.81 0.72
C VAL A 449 -1.15 -15.46 2.18
N GLU A 450 0.07 -15.63 2.66
CA GLU A 450 0.52 -15.16 3.98
C GLU A 450 0.02 -13.74 4.28
N VAL A 451 -0.38 -13.50 5.52
CA VAL A 451 -0.89 -12.22 5.99
C VAL A 451 -0.05 -11.68 7.16
N SER A 452 0.16 -10.37 7.16
CA SER A 452 0.77 -9.64 8.27
C SER A 452 0.16 -8.24 8.34
N SER A 453 0.09 -7.66 9.54
CA SER A 453 -0.43 -6.31 9.74
C SER A 453 0.34 -5.24 8.96
N ARG A 454 1.67 -5.40 8.71
CA ARG A 454 2.45 -4.44 7.90
C ARG A 454 2.05 -4.40 6.42
N TYR A 455 1.43 -5.46 5.90
CA TYR A 455 1.09 -5.55 4.48
C TYR A 455 -0.03 -4.60 4.08
N HIS A 456 -0.78 -4.05 5.02
CA HIS A 456 -1.79 -3.02 4.76
C HIS A 456 -1.22 -1.59 4.65
N TYR A 457 0.07 -1.35 4.86
CA TYR A 457 0.66 -0.01 4.86
C TYR A 457 0.28 0.81 3.61
N SER A 458 0.30 0.21 2.43
CA SER A 458 -0.04 0.90 1.18
C SER A 458 -1.53 1.23 0.99
N ILE A 459 -2.43 0.65 1.79
CA ILE A 459 -3.85 1.02 1.77
C ILE A 459 -4.20 2.13 2.76
N ILE A 460 -3.33 2.44 3.71
CA ILE A 460 -3.55 3.57 4.64
C ILE A 460 -3.80 4.89 3.89
N PRO A 461 -3.00 5.27 2.87
CA PRO A 461 -3.31 6.46 2.06
C PRO A 461 -4.68 6.39 1.37
N VAL A 462 -5.13 5.21 0.94
CA VAL A 462 -6.46 5.04 0.32
C VAL A 462 -7.56 5.28 1.35
N ILE A 463 -7.42 4.72 2.56
CA ILE A 463 -8.34 4.96 3.68
C ILE A 463 -8.40 6.46 4.00
N ILE A 464 -7.25 7.14 4.05
CA ILE A 464 -7.14 8.59 4.30
C ILE A 464 -7.82 9.40 3.19
N ILE A 465 -7.63 9.05 1.92
CA ILE A 465 -8.30 9.70 0.79
C ILE A 465 -9.83 9.56 0.91
N LEU A 466 -10.30 8.34 1.20
CA LEU A 466 -11.73 8.09 1.40
C LEU A 466 -12.29 8.85 2.61
N ALA A 467 -11.55 8.90 3.72
CA ALA A 467 -11.91 9.69 4.90
C ALA A 467 -12.00 11.19 4.57
N ALA A 468 -11.06 11.72 3.80
CA ALA A 468 -11.08 13.10 3.36
C ALA A 468 -12.25 13.43 2.43
N PHE A 469 -12.70 12.50 1.59
CA PHE A 469 -13.94 12.66 0.80
C PHE A 469 -15.18 12.78 1.69
N ALA A 470 -15.22 12.06 2.82
CA ALA A 470 -16.31 12.20 3.80
C ALA A 470 -16.34 13.59 4.45
N LEU A 471 -15.17 14.17 4.70
CA LEU A 471 -15.01 15.47 5.39
C LEU A 471 -15.18 16.67 4.47
N GLY A 472 -14.56 16.65 3.29
CA GLY A 472 -14.53 17.79 2.35
C GLY A 472 -15.74 17.89 1.44
N GLY A 473 -16.45 16.78 1.21
CA GLY A 473 -17.53 16.69 0.22
C GLY A 473 -17.02 16.86 -1.22
N SER A 474 -17.78 16.45 -2.23
CA SER A 474 -17.49 16.83 -3.62
C SER A 474 -18.19 18.14 -3.93
N GLU A 475 -17.44 19.21 -4.25
CA GLU A 475 -18.02 20.51 -4.68
C GLU A 475 -18.93 20.37 -5.90
N LYS A 476 -18.69 19.37 -6.75
CA LYS A 476 -19.48 19.12 -7.96
C LYS A 476 -20.87 18.54 -7.69
N SER A 477 -21.10 17.94 -6.51
CA SER A 477 -22.41 17.42 -6.11
C SER A 477 -23.39 18.51 -5.66
N ARG A 478 -22.88 19.71 -5.26
CA ARG A 478 -23.71 20.80 -4.74
C ARG A 478 -24.07 21.89 -5.74
N ARG A 479 -23.46 21.92 -6.95
CA ARG A 479 -23.88 22.83 -8.04
C ARG A 479 -25.04 22.29 -8.86
N SER A 480 -25.53 21.10 -8.57
CA SER A 480 -26.66 20.44 -9.22
C SER A 480 -27.82 20.14 -8.28
N ALA A 481 -27.81 20.67 -7.07
CA ALA A 481 -28.94 20.78 -6.14
C ALA A 481 -29.24 22.26 -5.90
#